data_98adc4639ba029343f7afb594d20aba3
#
_entry.id   98adc4639ba029343f7afb594d20aba3
#
_cell.length_a   1.000
_cell.length_b   1.000
_cell.length_c   1.000
_cell.angle_alpha   90.00
_cell.angle_beta   90.00
_cell.angle_gamma   90.00
#
_symmetry.space_group_name_H-M   'P 1'
#
loop_
_entity.id
_entity.type
_entity.pdbx_description
1 polymer ?
#
loop_
_entity_poly.entity_id
_entity_poly.type
_entity_poly.pdbx_seq_one_letter_code
_entity_poly.pdbx_strand_id
1 'polypeptide(L)'
;MKKVGIVMGSDSDMPFMSKAAAILDKLGVEYEMKIISAHREPDVFFEYAKTAEEKGFKVIIAGAGMAAHLPGMCAAIFPMPVIGIPMHTTSLGGRDSLYSIVQMPSGIPVATVAINGGANAGLLAAKILATSDPELLDRLKAYSQELKEQVEAKDARLQKVGYKAY
;
A
#
# COMPACT_ATOMS: atom_id res chain seq x y z
N MET A 1 1.34 -19.49 2.65
CA MET A 1 0.33 -19.00 1.66
C MET A 1 0.45 -17.49 1.59
N LYS A 2 0.59 -16.92 0.40
CA LYS A 2 0.74 -15.47 0.22
C LYS A 2 -0.58 -14.77 0.57
N LYS A 3 -0.52 -13.78 1.48
CA LYS A 3 -1.71 -13.09 2.01
C LYS A 3 -1.98 -11.74 1.34
N VAL A 4 -0.95 -11.10 0.77
CA VAL A 4 -1.04 -9.77 0.15
C VAL A 4 -0.53 -9.82 -1.29
N GLY A 5 -1.32 -9.31 -2.22
CA GLY A 5 -0.85 -8.98 -3.56
C GLY A 5 -0.35 -7.54 -3.61
N ILE A 6 0.77 -7.28 -4.28
CA ILE A 6 1.27 -5.94 -4.58
C ILE A 6 1.37 -5.84 -6.09
N VAL A 7 0.64 -4.92 -6.69
CA VAL A 7 0.62 -4.75 -8.15
C VAL A 7 0.81 -3.28 -8.53
N MET A 8 1.62 -3.04 -9.55
CA MET A 8 1.90 -1.71 -10.10
C MET A 8 1.92 -1.74 -11.62
N GLY A 9 1.57 -0.62 -12.25
CA GLY A 9 1.48 -0.51 -13.71
C GLY A 9 2.83 -0.29 -14.41
N SER A 10 3.86 0.08 -13.68
CA SER A 10 5.19 0.39 -14.19
C SER A 10 6.27 0.17 -13.13
N ASP A 11 7.48 -0.13 -13.57
CA ASP A 11 8.68 -0.20 -12.71
C ASP A 11 9.07 1.17 -12.12
N SER A 12 8.63 2.27 -12.74
CA SER A 12 8.78 3.63 -12.19
C SER A 12 8.11 3.80 -10.81
N ASP A 13 7.13 2.97 -10.48
CA ASP A 13 6.42 2.97 -9.20
C ASP A 13 7.18 2.20 -8.11
N MET A 14 8.18 1.41 -8.48
CA MET A 14 8.94 0.53 -7.57
C MET A 14 9.50 1.23 -6.34
N PRO A 15 10.06 2.47 -6.40
CA PRO A 15 10.59 3.15 -5.22
C PRO A 15 9.57 3.36 -4.10
N PHE A 16 8.28 3.42 -4.43
CA PHE A 16 7.18 3.61 -3.48
C PHE A 16 6.52 2.28 -3.12
N MET A 17 6.32 1.41 -4.11
CA MET A 17 5.73 0.08 -3.89
C MET A 17 6.63 -0.82 -3.04
N SER A 18 7.94 -0.72 -3.17
CA SER A 18 8.91 -1.44 -2.33
C SER A 18 8.81 -1.07 -0.84
N LYS A 19 8.34 0.14 -0.51
CA LYS A 19 8.10 0.53 0.89
C LYS A 19 6.95 -0.26 1.53
N ALA A 20 5.94 -0.63 0.74
CA ALA A 20 4.88 -1.50 1.22
C ALA A 20 5.43 -2.91 1.50
N ALA A 21 6.23 -3.45 0.58
CA ALA A 21 6.90 -4.74 0.75
C ALA A 21 7.80 -4.76 1.99
N ALA A 22 8.62 -3.73 2.20
CA ALA A 22 9.52 -3.63 3.36
C ALA A 22 8.75 -3.62 4.70
N ILE A 23 7.57 -3.01 4.77
CA ILE A 23 6.71 -3.07 5.95
C ILE A 23 6.16 -4.49 6.15
N LEU A 24 5.72 -5.16 5.09
CA LEU A 24 5.22 -6.52 5.17
C LEU A 24 6.33 -7.50 5.59
N ASP A 25 7.55 -7.34 5.06
CA ASP A 25 8.73 -8.11 5.49
C ASP A 25 8.99 -7.92 6.99
N LYS A 26 9.01 -6.66 7.46
CA LYS A 26 9.21 -6.33 8.87
C LYS A 26 8.16 -6.96 9.79
N LEU A 27 6.92 -7.04 9.32
CA LEU A 27 5.80 -7.60 10.06
C LEU A 27 5.62 -9.11 9.83
N GLY A 28 6.48 -9.76 9.04
CA GLY A 28 6.40 -11.18 8.75
C GLY A 28 5.15 -11.60 7.95
N VAL A 29 4.66 -10.73 7.08
CA VAL A 29 3.49 -10.98 6.22
C VAL A 29 3.94 -11.37 4.83
N GLU A 30 3.48 -12.53 4.35
CA GLU A 30 3.77 -13.01 3.00
C GLU A 30 3.07 -12.18 1.93
N TYR A 31 3.77 -11.91 0.83
CA TYR A 31 3.22 -11.18 -0.32
C TYR A 31 3.76 -11.69 -1.65
N GLU A 32 3.09 -11.31 -2.72
CA GLU A 32 3.59 -11.40 -4.10
C GLU A 32 3.60 -10.02 -4.73
N MET A 33 4.69 -9.66 -5.40
CA MET A 33 4.80 -8.38 -6.11
C MET A 33 4.85 -8.61 -7.62
N LYS A 34 4.04 -7.84 -8.37
CA LYS A 34 3.95 -7.90 -9.83
C LYS A 34 3.94 -6.52 -10.47
N ILE A 35 4.53 -6.42 -11.65
CA ILE A 35 4.33 -5.31 -12.57
C ILE A 35 3.36 -5.78 -13.64
N ILE A 36 2.18 -5.19 -13.70
CA ILE A 36 1.14 -5.50 -14.70
C ILE A 36 0.44 -4.20 -15.05
N SER A 37 0.51 -3.79 -16.30
CA SER A 37 -0.16 -2.58 -16.78
C SER A 37 -1.62 -2.88 -17.15
N ALA A 38 -2.58 -2.31 -16.43
CA ALA A 38 -4.00 -2.48 -16.75
C ALA A 38 -4.36 -1.95 -18.15
N HIS A 39 -3.65 -0.93 -18.65
CA HIS A 39 -3.89 -0.35 -19.97
C HIS A 39 -3.17 -1.07 -21.10
N ARG A 40 -1.99 -1.64 -20.85
CA ARG A 40 -1.16 -2.29 -21.88
C ARG A 40 -1.29 -3.80 -21.92
N GLU A 41 -1.70 -4.41 -20.80
CA GLU A 41 -1.89 -5.83 -20.59
C GLU A 41 -3.23 -6.11 -19.87
N PRO A 42 -4.36 -5.66 -20.42
CA PRO A 42 -5.64 -5.74 -19.74
C PRO A 42 -6.07 -7.18 -19.43
N ASP A 43 -5.82 -8.11 -20.33
CA ASP A 43 -6.10 -9.53 -20.16
C ASP A 43 -5.28 -10.16 -19.01
N VAL A 44 -4.00 -9.87 -18.93
CA VAL A 44 -3.12 -10.33 -17.85
C VAL A 44 -3.56 -9.74 -16.51
N PHE A 45 -3.94 -8.46 -16.50
CA PHE A 45 -4.42 -7.80 -15.29
C PHE A 45 -5.76 -8.38 -14.81
N PHE A 46 -6.70 -8.61 -15.72
CA PHE A 46 -7.99 -9.25 -15.40
C PHE A 46 -7.78 -10.64 -14.80
N GLU A 47 -6.92 -11.45 -15.40
CA GLU A 47 -6.62 -12.79 -14.90
C GLU A 47 -5.94 -12.74 -13.51
N TYR A 48 -5.01 -11.81 -13.30
CA TYR A 48 -4.40 -11.60 -11.99
C TYR A 48 -5.43 -11.29 -10.92
N ALA A 49 -6.32 -10.32 -11.14
CA ALA A 49 -7.33 -9.90 -10.17
C ALA A 49 -8.39 -10.98 -9.94
N LYS A 50 -8.81 -11.69 -11.00
CA LYS A 50 -9.82 -12.74 -10.95
C LYS A 50 -9.36 -13.98 -10.18
N THR A 51 -8.08 -14.34 -10.32
CA THR A 51 -7.52 -15.54 -9.66
C THR A 51 -6.89 -15.24 -8.29
N ALA A 52 -6.87 -13.98 -7.86
CA ALA A 52 -6.20 -13.55 -6.63
C ALA A 52 -6.78 -14.21 -5.37
N GLU A 53 -8.11 -14.37 -5.28
CA GLU A 53 -8.76 -15.03 -4.16
C GLU A 53 -8.35 -16.51 -4.07
N GLU A 54 -8.34 -17.23 -5.19
CA GLU A 54 -7.92 -18.63 -5.29
C GLU A 54 -6.44 -18.81 -4.89
N LYS A 55 -5.61 -17.82 -5.18
CA LYS A 55 -4.20 -17.77 -4.75
C LYS A 55 -4.03 -17.44 -3.26
N GLY A 56 -5.12 -17.21 -2.54
CA GLY A 56 -5.14 -16.95 -1.11
C GLY A 56 -4.84 -15.50 -0.71
N PHE A 57 -4.89 -14.56 -1.66
CA PHE A 57 -4.77 -13.14 -1.32
C PHE A 57 -5.99 -12.69 -0.51
N LYS A 58 -5.73 -11.93 0.55
CA LYS A 58 -6.76 -11.33 1.40
C LYS A 58 -6.86 -9.83 1.21
N VAL A 59 -5.79 -9.22 0.68
CA VAL A 59 -5.69 -7.79 0.38
C VAL A 59 -4.83 -7.63 -0.87
N ILE A 60 -5.16 -6.69 -1.74
CA ILE A 60 -4.28 -6.25 -2.82
C ILE A 60 -3.90 -4.78 -2.60
N ILE A 61 -2.60 -4.49 -2.64
CA ILE A 61 -2.06 -3.13 -2.70
C ILE A 61 -1.79 -2.82 -4.17
N ALA A 62 -2.42 -1.78 -4.70
CA ALA A 62 -2.36 -1.42 -6.10
C ALA A 62 -1.87 0.02 -6.27
N GLY A 63 -0.77 0.21 -6.96
CA GLY A 63 -0.18 1.52 -7.24
C GLY A 63 -0.35 1.93 -8.69
N ALA A 64 -0.73 3.19 -8.93
CA ALA A 64 -0.86 3.73 -10.27
C ALA A 64 -0.69 5.25 -10.29
N GLY A 65 -0.25 5.78 -11.43
CA GLY A 65 -0.11 7.22 -11.69
C GLY A 65 -0.95 7.70 -12.87
N MET A 66 -1.02 9.01 -13.03
CA MET A 66 -1.78 9.68 -14.09
C MET A 66 -3.27 9.31 -14.05
N ALA A 67 -3.84 8.79 -15.15
CA ALA A 67 -5.16 8.17 -15.20
C ALA A 67 -5.09 6.81 -14.47
N ALA A 68 -5.11 6.83 -13.16
CA ALA A 68 -4.79 5.71 -12.28
C ALA A 68 -5.97 4.73 -12.14
N HIS A 69 -6.31 4.01 -13.20
CA HIS A 69 -7.45 3.08 -13.25
C HIS A 69 -7.20 1.75 -12.52
N LEU A 70 -5.94 1.33 -12.40
CA LEU A 70 -5.57 -0.01 -11.93
C LEU A 70 -6.18 -0.38 -10.56
N PRO A 71 -6.13 0.46 -9.52
CA PRO A 71 -6.74 0.12 -8.24
C PRO A 71 -8.26 -0.04 -8.30
N GLY A 72 -8.96 0.84 -9.02
CA GLY A 72 -10.41 0.77 -9.19
C GLY A 72 -10.85 -0.45 -9.99
N MET A 73 -10.15 -0.78 -11.06
CA MET A 73 -10.39 -2.00 -11.85
C MET A 73 -10.13 -3.26 -11.01
N CYS A 74 -9.08 -3.26 -10.19
CA CYS A 74 -8.80 -4.35 -9.27
C CYS A 74 -9.96 -4.54 -8.29
N ALA A 75 -10.44 -3.46 -7.67
CA ALA A 75 -11.56 -3.49 -6.72
C ALA A 75 -12.88 -3.95 -7.34
N ALA A 76 -13.08 -3.72 -8.65
CA ALA A 76 -14.26 -4.19 -9.37
C ALA A 76 -14.25 -5.71 -9.62
N ILE A 77 -13.08 -6.34 -9.61
CA ILE A 77 -12.90 -7.76 -9.96
C ILE A 77 -12.64 -8.61 -8.71
N PHE A 78 -11.75 -8.14 -7.85
CA PHE A 78 -11.32 -8.84 -6.64
C PHE A 78 -12.26 -8.50 -5.47
N PRO A 79 -12.93 -9.51 -4.85
CA PRO A 79 -13.99 -9.25 -3.87
C PRO A 79 -13.49 -8.86 -2.48
N MET A 80 -12.17 -8.87 -2.26
CA MET A 80 -11.53 -8.53 -0.99
C MET A 80 -10.99 -7.10 -1.01
N PRO A 81 -10.51 -6.55 0.12
CA PRO A 81 -10.02 -5.18 0.20
C PRO A 81 -8.90 -4.85 -0.79
N VAL A 82 -9.03 -3.72 -1.48
CA VAL A 82 -8.00 -3.13 -2.33
C VAL A 82 -7.54 -1.81 -1.71
N ILE A 83 -6.22 -1.65 -1.58
CA ILE A 83 -5.59 -0.42 -1.11
C ILE A 83 -4.93 0.24 -2.31
N GLY A 84 -5.31 1.49 -2.59
CA GLY A 84 -4.78 2.26 -3.70
C GLY A 84 -3.68 3.22 -3.27
N ILE A 85 -2.56 3.20 -3.97
CA ILE A 85 -1.46 4.17 -3.79
C ILE A 85 -1.42 5.07 -5.02
N PRO A 86 -1.84 6.35 -4.90
CA PRO A 86 -1.66 7.31 -5.97
C PRO A 86 -0.18 7.69 -6.11
N MET A 87 0.35 7.63 -7.33
CA MET A 87 1.73 8.02 -7.60
C MET A 87 1.85 9.51 -7.90
N HIS A 88 2.92 10.13 -7.42
CA HIS A 88 3.29 11.47 -7.82
C HIS A 88 3.51 11.53 -9.34
N THR A 89 3.00 12.59 -9.98
CA THR A 89 3.18 12.85 -11.42
C THR A 89 3.85 14.18 -11.65
N THR A 90 4.69 14.29 -12.67
CA THR A 90 5.41 15.53 -12.99
C THR A 90 4.49 16.63 -13.48
N SER A 91 3.37 16.29 -14.14
CA SER A 91 2.42 17.25 -14.71
C SER A 91 1.49 17.87 -13.66
N LEU A 92 0.93 17.05 -12.75
CA LEU A 92 -0.11 17.48 -11.80
C LEU A 92 0.24 17.16 -10.34
N GLY A 93 1.48 16.75 -10.06
CA GLY A 93 1.97 16.48 -8.70
C GLY A 93 1.27 15.31 -8.00
N GLY A 94 0.62 14.43 -8.75
CA GLY A 94 -0.12 13.29 -8.23
C GLY A 94 -1.60 13.56 -7.91
N ARG A 95 -2.11 14.79 -8.13
CA ARG A 95 -3.55 15.10 -7.95
C ARG A 95 -4.42 14.31 -8.90
N ASP A 96 -3.97 14.14 -10.14
CA ASP A 96 -4.59 13.29 -11.15
C ASP A 96 -4.72 11.84 -10.69
N SER A 97 -3.65 11.27 -10.16
CA SER A 97 -3.63 9.90 -9.59
C SER A 97 -4.53 9.78 -8.37
N LEU A 98 -4.44 10.75 -7.45
CA LEU A 98 -5.24 10.78 -6.23
C LEU A 98 -6.74 10.82 -6.55
N TYR A 99 -7.17 11.74 -7.41
CA TYR A 99 -8.59 11.86 -7.76
C TYR A 99 -9.10 10.65 -8.53
N SER A 100 -8.28 10.05 -9.40
CA SER A 100 -8.64 8.82 -10.12
C SER A 100 -8.87 7.64 -9.20
N ILE A 101 -8.14 7.55 -8.09
CA ILE A 101 -8.20 6.42 -7.17
C ILE A 101 -9.22 6.65 -6.04
N VAL A 102 -9.32 7.87 -5.50
CA VAL A 102 -10.16 8.14 -4.32
C VAL A 102 -11.63 8.34 -4.67
N GLN A 103 -11.95 8.85 -5.87
CA GLN A 103 -13.32 9.14 -6.32
C GLN A 103 -14.00 7.93 -6.96
N MET A 104 -14.06 6.81 -6.21
CA MET A 104 -14.72 5.60 -6.69
C MET A 104 -16.25 5.70 -6.60
N PRO A 105 -16.98 5.08 -7.55
CA PRO A 105 -18.44 5.03 -7.49
C PRO A 105 -18.91 4.19 -6.31
N SER A 106 -20.14 4.46 -5.85
CA SER A 106 -20.79 3.65 -4.81
C SER A 106 -20.84 2.17 -5.21
N GLY A 107 -20.43 1.30 -4.29
CA GLY A 107 -20.37 -0.15 -4.48
C GLY A 107 -18.99 -0.70 -4.80
N ILE A 108 -18.05 0.11 -5.25
CA ILE A 108 -16.67 -0.32 -5.58
C ILE A 108 -15.66 0.51 -4.76
N PRO A 109 -15.46 0.22 -3.48
CA PRO A 109 -14.55 0.99 -2.63
C PRO A 109 -13.09 0.64 -2.87
N VAL A 110 -12.22 1.66 -2.80
CA VAL A 110 -10.77 1.53 -2.71
C VAL A 110 -10.28 2.29 -1.48
N ALA A 111 -9.53 1.64 -0.60
CA ALA A 111 -8.91 2.28 0.55
C ALA A 111 -7.67 3.06 0.09
N THR A 112 -7.82 4.36 -0.17
CA THR A 112 -6.77 5.20 -0.74
C THR A 112 -5.86 5.76 0.36
N VAL A 113 -4.56 5.56 0.22
CA VAL A 113 -3.52 6.17 1.07
C VAL A 113 -2.95 7.45 0.43
N ALA A 114 -2.04 8.12 1.11
CA ALA A 114 -1.41 9.33 0.60
C ALA A 114 -0.64 9.09 -0.71
N ILE A 115 -0.41 10.16 -1.47
CA ILE A 115 0.46 10.12 -2.66
C ILE A 115 1.82 9.55 -2.25
N ASN A 116 2.31 8.55 -3.00
CA ASN A 116 3.54 7.80 -2.72
C ASN A 116 3.54 7.07 -1.36
N GLY A 117 2.40 6.85 -0.73
CA GLY A 117 2.23 6.33 0.63
C GLY A 117 2.42 4.82 0.77
N GLY A 118 3.46 4.23 0.16
CA GLY A 118 3.69 2.78 0.16
C GLY A 118 3.79 2.16 1.55
N ALA A 119 4.52 2.77 2.47
CA ALA A 119 4.66 2.27 3.84
C ALA A 119 3.29 2.17 4.55
N ASN A 120 2.46 3.21 4.44
CA ASN A 120 1.12 3.19 5.03
C ASN A 120 0.19 2.19 4.34
N ALA A 121 0.37 1.93 3.06
CA ALA A 121 -0.38 0.85 2.38
C ALA A 121 -0.02 -0.53 2.95
N GLY A 122 1.26 -0.81 3.17
CA GLY A 122 1.72 -2.03 3.83
C GLY A 122 1.18 -2.17 5.26
N LEU A 123 1.20 -1.08 6.04
CA LEU A 123 0.63 -1.06 7.39
C LEU A 123 -0.88 -1.29 7.39
N LEU A 124 -1.61 -0.66 6.47
CA LEU A 124 -3.06 -0.83 6.36
C LEU A 124 -3.41 -2.28 5.97
N ALA A 125 -2.68 -2.88 5.02
CA ALA A 125 -2.86 -4.29 4.67
C ALA A 125 -2.62 -5.20 5.89
N ALA A 126 -1.54 -4.98 6.62
CA ALA A 126 -1.25 -5.74 7.85
C ALA A 126 -2.35 -5.56 8.92
N LYS A 127 -2.88 -4.34 9.11
CA LYS A 127 -3.99 -4.08 10.04
C LYS A 127 -5.27 -4.81 9.64
N ILE A 128 -5.59 -4.87 8.35
CA ILE A 128 -6.74 -5.63 7.86
C ILE A 128 -6.57 -7.12 8.18
N LEU A 129 -5.39 -7.68 7.93
CA LEU A 129 -5.10 -9.08 8.25
C LEU A 129 -5.13 -9.36 9.76
N ALA A 130 -4.65 -8.41 10.57
CA ALA A 130 -4.57 -8.54 12.03
C ALA A 130 -5.95 -8.62 12.72
N THR A 131 -7.04 -8.28 12.03
CA THR A 131 -8.41 -8.45 12.56
C THR A 131 -8.74 -9.92 12.86
N SER A 132 -8.01 -10.84 12.23
CA SER A 132 -8.15 -12.29 12.43
C SER A 132 -6.81 -12.99 12.73
N ASP A 133 -5.76 -12.24 13.07
CA ASP A 133 -4.41 -12.74 13.36
C ASP A 133 -3.84 -12.03 14.61
N PRO A 134 -4.06 -12.58 15.82
CA PRO A 134 -3.58 -11.97 17.07
C PRO A 134 -2.06 -11.77 17.14
N GLU A 135 -1.28 -12.68 16.56
CA GLU A 135 0.18 -12.55 16.55
C GLU A 135 0.63 -11.38 15.68
N LEU A 136 -0.03 -11.16 14.54
CA LEU A 136 0.23 -10.00 13.71
C LEU A 136 -0.21 -8.71 14.40
N LEU A 137 -1.31 -8.74 15.16
CA LEU A 137 -1.75 -7.60 15.97
C LEU A 137 -0.69 -7.20 17.00
N ASP A 138 -0.06 -8.16 17.66
CA ASP A 138 1.00 -7.89 18.63
C ASP A 138 2.27 -7.32 17.96
N ARG A 139 2.62 -7.80 16.77
CA ARG A 139 3.71 -7.19 15.96
C ARG A 139 3.39 -5.74 15.56
N LEU A 140 2.14 -5.42 15.23
CA LEU A 140 1.71 -4.05 14.94
C LEU A 140 1.76 -3.13 16.16
N LYS A 141 1.41 -3.62 17.36
CA LYS A 141 1.57 -2.87 18.62
C LYS A 141 3.04 -2.59 18.90
N ALA A 142 3.92 -3.59 18.74
CA ALA A 142 5.36 -3.41 18.88
C ALA A 142 5.91 -2.37 17.89
N TYR A 143 5.49 -2.43 16.63
CA TYR A 143 5.83 -1.41 15.64
C TYR A 143 5.40 0.01 16.05
N SER A 144 4.20 0.17 16.59
CA SER A 144 3.71 1.46 17.07
C SER A 144 4.54 1.98 18.26
N GLN A 145 4.99 1.09 19.13
CA GLN A 145 5.86 1.43 20.25
C GLN A 145 7.25 1.89 19.76
N GLU A 146 7.82 1.23 18.74
CA GLU A 146 9.08 1.68 18.12
C GLU A 146 8.96 3.09 17.55
N LEU A 147 7.85 3.41 16.89
CA LEU A 147 7.63 4.77 16.35
C LEU A 147 7.58 5.83 17.47
N LYS A 148 6.94 5.50 18.59
CA LYS A 148 6.91 6.37 19.77
C LYS A 148 8.32 6.61 20.31
N GLU A 149 9.08 5.54 20.52
CA GLU A 149 10.46 5.61 21.03
C GLU A 149 11.39 6.44 20.13
N GLN A 150 11.21 6.35 18.80
CA GLN A 150 11.95 7.18 17.86
C GLN A 150 11.68 8.68 18.04
N VAL A 151 10.43 9.07 18.33
CA VAL A 151 10.08 10.48 18.58
C VAL A 151 10.64 10.93 19.93
N GLU A 152 10.50 10.11 20.98
CA GLU A 152 11.03 10.38 22.31
C GLU A 152 12.57 10.56 22.30
N ALA A 153 13.27 9.72 21.51
CA ALA A 153 14.73 9.85 21.34
C ALA A 153 15.13 11.16 20.64
N LYS A 154 14.33 11.60 19.63
CA LYS A 154 14.57 12.89 18.97
C LYS A 154 14.35 14.06 19.93
N ASP A 155 13.29 14.03 20.73
CA ASP A 155 13.04 15.06 21.73
C ASP A 155 14.13 15.07 22.78
N ALA A 156 14.53 13.95 23.34
CA ALA A 156 15.62 13.83 24.29
C ALA A 156 16.94 14.43 23.73
N ARG A 157 17.23 14.18 22.45
CA ARG A 157 18.38 14.81 21.78
C ARG A 157 18.23 16.33 21.71
N LEU A 158 17.04 16.83 21.31
CA LEU A 158 16.78 18.26 21.23
C LEU A 158 16.96 18.94 22.59
N GLN A 159 16.41 18.35 23.67
CA GLN A 159 16.58 18.88 25.03
C GLN A 159 18.03 18.90 25.48
N LYS A 160 18.83 17.91 25.06
CA LYS A 160 20.25 17.81 25.43
C LYS A 160 21.12 18.82 24.70
N VAL A 161 20.94 19.01 23.39
CA VAL A 161 21.85 19.83 22.56
C VAL A 161 21.27 21.19 22.22
N GLY A 162 19.99 21.42 22.41
CA GLY A 162 19.28 22.64 22.02
C GLY A 162 19.12 22.79 20.49
N TYR A 163 18.22 23.66 20.06
CA TYR A 163 17.86 23.79 18.64
C TYR A 163 19.02 24.30 17.76
N LYS A 164 20.00 25.03 18.35
CA LYS A 164 21.15 25.56 17.58
C LYS A 164 22.17 24.48 17.19
N ALA A 165 22.18 23.35 17.90
CA ALA A 165 23.13 22.25 17.69
C ALA A 165 22.44 20.94 17.25
N TYR A 166 21.14 20.98 17.01
CA TYR A 166 20.35 19.83 16.58
C TYR A 166 20.59 19.54 15.09
#